data_c7d6c4e31a4589a1c2d1da182bf8d955
#
_entry.id   c7d6c4e31a4589a1c2d1da182bf8d955
#
_cell.length_a   1.000
_cell.length_b   1.000
_cell.length_c   1.000
_cell.angle_alpha   90.00
_cell.angle_beta   90.00
_cell.angle_gamma   90.00
#
_symmetry.space_group_name_H-M   'P 1'
#
loop_
_entity.id
_entity.type
_entity.pdbx_description
1 polymer ?
#
loop_
_entity_poly.entity_id
_entity_poly.type
_entity_poly.pdbx_seq_one_letter_code
_entity_poly.pdbx_strand_id
1 'polypeptide(L)'
;MTEDDAWALEERFWLEGPTVYGAHLDSECLMAFPGIGVLQTADIIAAIKGAPRWESVNMTDRHVGRPGSDLLVLGYIAAGHRSGSEPYRCFCTSTYRLDGGAWKLVQHQQTLTS
;
A
#
# COMPACT_ATOMS: atom_id res chain seq x y z
N MET A 1 1.82 6.40 15.34
CA MET A 1 2.54 6.42 14.05
C MET A 1 2.65 7.85 13.57
N THR A 2 3.85 8.30 13.31
CA THR A 2 4.08 9.61 12.71
C THR A 2 3.80 9.55 11.21
N GLU A 3 3.71 10.72 10.55
CA GLU A 3 3.54 10.74 9.10
C GLU A 3 4.73 10.10 8.40
N ASP A 4 5.96 10.38 8.87
CA ASP A 4 7.16 9.77 8.30
C ASP A 4 7.15 8.23 8.45
N ASP A 5 6.71 7.71 9.59
CA ASP A 5 6.55 6.27 9.79
C ASP A 5 5.55 5.67 8.79
N ALA A 6 4.44 6.37 8.56
CA ALA A 6 3.41 5.91 7.64
C ALA A 6 3.92 5.85 6.21
N TRP A 7 4.62 6.89 5.74
CA TRP A 7 5.19 6.90 4.39
C TRP A 7 6.29 5.85 4.23
N ALA A 8 7.11 5.63 5.27
CA ALA A 8 8.13 4.58 5.24
C ALA A 8 7.50 3.19 5.14
N LEU A 9 6.42 2.93 5.88
CA LEU A 9 5.71 1.66 5.81
C LEU A 9 5.02 1.47 4.46
N GLU A 10 4.40 2.52 3.94
CA GLU A 10 3.76 2.48 2.61
C GLU A 10 4.78 2.11 1.53
N GLU A 11 5.98 2.69 1.56
CA GLU A 11 7.04 2.36 0.63
C GLU A 11 7.45 0.89 0.74
N ARG A 12 7.52 0.34 1.94
CA ARG A 12 7.85 -1.07 2.15
C ARG A 12 6.81 -2.00 1.52
N PHE A 13 5.54 -1.65 1.54
CA PHE A 13 4.50 -2.42 0.85
C PHE A 13 4.71 -2.45 -0.67
N TRP A 14 5.30 -1.40 -1.24
CA TRP A 14 5.64 -1.38 -2.66
C TRP A 14 6.87 -2.24 -2.98
N LEU A 15 7.90 -2.18 -2.15
CA LEU A 15 9.23 -2.73 -2.46
C LEU A 15 9.47 -4.11 -1.88
N GLU A 16 8.89 -4.44 -0.72
CA GLU A 16 9.16 -5.69 -0.02
C GLU A 16 8.04 -6.70 -0.27
N GLY A 17 8.26 -7.92 0.16
CA GLY A 17 7.36 -9.04 -0.10
C GLY A 17 6.64 -9.58 1.13
N PRO A 18 6.49 -10.93 1.22
CA PRO A 18 5.60 -11.55 2.21
C PRO A 18 5.84 -11.16 3.66
N THR A 19 7.08 -10.87 4.05
CA THR A 19 7.38 -10.54 5.45
C THR A 19 6.66 -9.29 5.93
N VAL A 20 6.71 -8.20 5.14
CA VAL A 20 6.03 -6.95 5.52
C VAL A 20 4.52 -7.10 5.47
N TYR A 21 4.01 -7.82 4.46
CA TYR A 21 2.58 -8.08 4.35
C TYR A 21 2.07 -8.91 5.53
N GLY A 22 2.80 -9.96 5.91
CA GLY A 22 2.43 -10.78 7.06
C GLY A 22 2.45 -10.02 8.38
N ALA A 23 3.37 -9.07 8.54
CA ALA A 23 3.51 -8.31 9.77
C ALA A 23 2.53 -7.14 9.90
N HIS A 24 2.15 -6.52 8.77
CA HIS A 24 1.46 -5.21 8.79
C HIS A 24 0.12 -5.18 8.07
N LEU A 25 -0.31 -6.26 7.45
CA LEU A 25 -1.62 -6.32 6.80
C LEU A 25 -2.69 -6.70 7.83
N ASP A 26 -3.79 -5.94 7.85
CA ASP A 26 -4.93 -6.27 8.70
C ASP A 26 -5.61 -7.56 8.20
N SER A 27 -6.20 -8.32 9.12
CA SER A 27 -6.93 -9.55 8.77
C SER A 27 -8.17 -9.28 7.91
N GLU A 28 -8.66 -8.05 7.90
CA GLU A 28 -9.83 -7.62 7.14
C GLU A 28 -9.46 -6.59 6.08
N CYS A 29 -8.28 -6.72 5.47
CA CYS A 29 -7.82 -5.77 4.46
C CYS A 29 -8.48 -6.01 3.11
N LEU A 30 -8.78 -4.90 2.42
CA LEU A 30 -9.22 -4.91 1.02
C LEU A 30 -8.26 -4.09 0.19
N MET A 31 -7.91 -4.60 -0.99
CA MET A 31 -7.13 -3.86 -1.98
C MET A 31 -7.81 -3.94 -3.34
N ALA A 32 -7.78 -2.84 -4.08
CA ALA A 32 -8.31 -2.78 -5.44
C ALA A 32 -7.21 -2.37 -6.42
N PHE A 33 -7.08 -3.12 -7.51
CA PHE A 33 -6.05 -2.91 -8.52
C PHE A 33 -6.64 -2.85 -9.93
N PRO A 34 -6.08 -2.01 -10.82
CA PRO A 34 -6.53 -1.96 -12.21
C PRO A 34 -6.37 -3.32 -12.89
N GLY A 35 -7.42 -3.76 -13.57
CA GLY A 35 -7.38 -4.99 -14.34
C GLY A 35 -7.43 -6.29 -13.53
N ILE A 36 -7.34 -6.20 -12.21
CA ILE A 36 -7.34 -7.37 -11.32
C ILE A 36 -8.63 -7.43 -10.52
N GLY A 37 -9.07 -6.30 -9.96
CA GLY A 37 -10.27 -6.23 -9.14
C GLY A 37 -9.98 -6.04 -7.67
N VAL A 38 -10.90 -6.48 -6.83
CA VAL A 38 -10.82 -6.32 -5.37
C VAL A 38 -10.37 -7.63 -4.73
N LEU A 39 -9.31 -7.55 -3.92
CA LEU A 39 -8.71 -8.68 -3.22
C LEU A 39 -8.91 -8.56 -1.71
N GLN A 40 -9.21 -9.66 -1.06
CA GLN A 40 -9.25 -9.79 0.40
C GLN A 40 -7.88 -10.22 0.92
N THR A 41 -7.66 -10.14 2.23
CA THR A 41 -6.36 -10.42 2.85
C THR A 41 -5.72 -11.72 2.38
N ALA A 42 -6.46 -12.82 2.35
CA ALA A 42 -5.92 -14.12 1.94
C ALA A 42 -5.42 -14.10 0.50
N ASP A 43 -6.16 -13.44 -0.40
CA ASP A 43 -5.80 -13.32 -1.81
C ASP A 43 -4.59 -12.42 -2.00
N ILE A 44 -4.50 -11.35 -1.22
CA ILE A 44 -3.35 -10.43 -1.24
C ILE A 44 -2.08 -11.17 -0.85
N ILE A 45 -2.13 -11.92 0.25
CA ILE A 45 -0.98 -12.69 0.73
C ILE A 45 -0.56 -13.76 -0.28
N ALA A 46 -1.53 -14.46 -0.86
CA ALA A 46 -1.24 -15.45 -1.90
C ALA A 46 -0.59 -14.83 -3.12
N ALA A 47 -1.09 -13.69 -3.56
CA ALA A 47 -0.57 -12.99 -4.74
C ALA A 47 0.86 -12.48 -4.52
N ILE A 48 1.18 -11.97 -3.32
CA ILE A 48 2.49 -11.38 -3.05
C ILE A 48 3.61 -12.42 -2.98
N LYS A 49 3.30 -13.67 -2.69
CA LYS A 49 4.31 -14.73 -2.52
C LYS A 49 5.14 -14.97 -3.76
N GLY A 50 4.58 -14.83 -4.94
CA GLY A 50 5.31 -15.06 -6.19
C GLY A 50 5.47 -13.82 -7.06
N ALA A 51 4.99 -12.67 -6.58
CA ALA A 51 4.98 -11.46 -7.38
C ALA A 51 6.36 -10.81 -7.43
N PRO A 52 6.84 -10.40 -8.62
CA PRO A 52 8.03 -9.56 -8.70
C PRO A 52 7.73 -8.22 -8.01
N ARG A 53 8.71 -7.73 -7.22
CA ARG A 53 8.53 -6.47 -6.51
C ARG A 53 9.13 -5.32 -7.31
N TRP A 54 8.68 -4.11 -6.98
CA TRP A 54 9.20 -2.90 -7.59
C TRP A 54 10.61 -2.65 -7.08
N GLU A 55 11.49 -2.16 -7.95
CA GLU A 55 12.87 -1.82 -7.57
C GLU A 55 12.93 -0.50 -6.82
N SER A 56 12.06 0.44 -7.22
CA SER A 56 11.92 1.73 -6.56
C SER A 56 10.50 2.25 -6.75
N VAL A 57 10.08 3.18 -5.92
CA VAL A 57 8.82 3.88 -6.05
C VAL A 57 8.99 5.34 -5.65
N ASN A 58 8.45 6.23 -6.49
CA ASN A 58 8.35 7.65 -6.16
C ASN A 58 6.92 7.93 -5.74
N MET A 59 6.75 8.50 -4.57
CA MET A 59 5.45 8.89 -4.04
C MET A 59 5.40 10.41 -3.95
N THR A 60 4.58 11.03 -4.79
CA THR A 60 4.46 12.47 -4.92
C THR A 60 3.03 12.92 -4.64
N ASP A 61 2.81 14.24 -4.54
CA ASP A 61 1.50 14.82 -4.22
C ASP A 61 0.89 14.15 -2.99
N ARG A 62 1.66 14.07 -1.91
CA ARG A 62 1.33 13.34 -0.70
C ARG A 62 0.34 14.11 0.17
N HIS A 63 -0.71 13.42 0.60
CA HIS A 63 -1.71 13.94 1.52
C HIS A 63 -1.92 12.96 2.66
N VAL A 64 -2.14 13.48 3.86
CA VAL A 64 -2.42 12.68 5.05
C VAL A 64 -3.71 13.16 5.68
N GLY A 65 -4.61 12.22 5.99
CA GLY A 65 -5.82 12.48 6.74
C GLY A 65 -5.81 11.72 8.07
N ARG A 66 -6.30 12.34 9.13
CA ARG A 66 -6.43 11.72 10.46
C ARG A 66 -7.87 11.88 10.95
N PRO A 67 -8.80 11.02 10.48
CA PRO A 67 -10.21 11.14 10.87
C PRO A 67 -10.47 10.75 12.32
N GLY A 68 -9.52 10.11 12.98
CA GLY A 68 -9.58 9.75 14.38
C GLY A 68 -8.18 9.38 14.88
N SER A 69 -8.02 9.21 16.19
CA SER A 69 -6.72 8.88 16.79
C SER A 69 -6.22 7.49 16.42
N ASP A 70 -7.12 6.62 15.95
CA ASP A 70 -6.84 5.23 15.55
C ASP A 70 -6.86 5.01 14.04
N LEU A 71 -7.01 6.09 13.26
CA LEU A 71 -7.06 6.02 11.79
C LEU A 71 -6.08 6.98 11.15
N LEU A 72 -5.49 6.54 10.03
CA LEU A 72 -4.61 7.37 9.23
C LEU A 72 -4.82 7.02 7.77
N VAL A 73 -5.06 8.04 6.94
CA VAL A 73 -5.33 7.86 5.52
C VAL A 73 -4.25 8.58 4.72
N LEU A 74 -3.66 7.87 3.76
CA LEU A 74 -2.69 8.43 2.82
C LEU A 74 -3.31 8.53 1.44
N GLY A 75 -3.03 9.62 0.74
CA GLY A 75 -3.36 9.79 -0.67
C GLY A 75 -2.14 10.32 -1.40
N TYR A 76 -1.81 9.77 -2.57
CA TYR A 76 -0.60 10.15 -3.29
C TYR A 76 -0.62 9.70 -4.75
N ILE A 77 0.36 10.18 -5.50
CA ILE A 77 0.65 9.68 -6.85
C ILE A 77 1.89 8.80 -6.72
N ALA A 78 1.81 7.57 -7.24
CA ALA A 78 2.94 6.65 -7.24
C ALA A 78 3.48 6.45 -8.65
N ALA A 79 4.80 6.31 -8.76
CA ALA A 79 5.46 5.84 -9.97
C ALA A 79 6.40 4.71 -9.56
N GLY A 80 6.03 3.48 -9.89
CA GLY A 80 6.84 2.29 -9.63
C GLY A 80 7.76 2.00 -10.79
N HIS A 81 8.99 1.58 -10.50
CA HIS A 81 10.03 1.33 -11.49
C HIS A 81 10.56 -0.09 -11.40
N ARG A 82 10.68 -0.72 -12.55
CA ARG A 82 11.37 -2.01 -12.77
C ARG A 82 12.25 -1.88 -13.99
N SER A 83 13.41 -2.55 -13.97
CA SER A 83 14.30 -2.59 -15.12
C SER A 83 13.59 -3.18 -16.34
N GLY A 84 13.74 -2.51 -17.48
CA GLY A 84 13.18 -2.98 -18.75
C GLY A 84 11.70 -2.72 -18.95
N SER A 85 11.05 -1.97 -18.06
CA SER A 85 9.63 -1.65 -18.15
C SER A 85 9.39 -0.15 -18.06
N GLU A 86 8.28 0.31 -18.67
CA GLU A 86 7.82 1.67 -18.47
C GLU A 86 7.39 1.85 -17.02
N PRO A 87 7.52 3.07 -16.45
CA PRO A 87 7.02 3.33 -15.10
C PRO A 87 5.52 3.05 -14.98
N TYR A 88 5.15 2.41 -13.88
CA TYR A 88 3.74 2.19 -13.53
C TYR A 88 3.26 3.37 -12.70
N ARG A 89 2.32 4.15 -13.24
CA ARG A 89 1.83 5.38 -12.60
C ARG A 89 0.38 5.25 -12.19
N CYS A 90 0.08 5.58 -10.94
CA CYS A 90 -1.27 5.48 -10.43
C CYS A 90 -1.54 6.49 -9.31
N PHE A 91 -2.84 6.82 -9.16
CA PHE A 91 -3.34 7.48 -7.95
C PHE A 91 -3.58 6.41 -6.90
N CYS A 92 -3.18 6.68 -5.66
CA CYS A 92 -3.29 5.71 -4.58
C CYS A 92 -3.95 6.31 -3.35
N THR A 93 -4.72 5.48 -2.64
CA THR A 93 -5.11 5.74 -1.27
C THR A 93 -4.80 4.51 -0.43
N SER A 94 -4.46 4.73 0.83
CA SER A 94 -4.25 3.66 1.81
C SER A 94 -4.80 4.11 3.15
N THR A 95 -5.40 3.17 3.87
CA THR A 95 -5.92 3.43 5.21
C THR A 95 -5.28 2.47 6.20
N TYR A 96 -4.76 3.03 7.28
CA TYR A 96 -4.18 2.29 8.41
C TYR A 96 -5.05 2.48 9.62
N ARG A 97 -5.16 1.43 10.45
CA ARG A 97 -5.82 1.54 11.75
C ARG A 97 -4.91 1.02 12.85
N LEU A 98 -5.08 1.61 14.04
CA LEU A 98 -4.40 1.13 15.25
C LEU A 98 -5.27 0.04 15.87
N ASP A 99 -4.69 -1.15 16.04
CA ASP A 99 -5.36 -2.31 16.60
C ASP A 99 -4.42 -2.99 17.58
N GLY A 100 -4.79 -3.01 18.86
CA GLY A 100 -3.98 -3.65 19.90
C GLY A 100 -2.56 -3.09 20.01
N GLY A 101 -2.39 -1.78 19.78
CA GLY A 101 -1.09 -1.11 19.83
C GLY A 101 -0.26 -1.22 18.56
N ALA A 102 -0.78 -1.89 17.52
CA ALA A 102 -0.10 -2.03 16.23
C ALA A 102 -0.91 -1.38 15.11
N TRP A 103 -0.22 -0.68 14.22
CA TRP A 103 -0.83 -0.10 13.03
C TRP A 103 -0.84 -1.13 11.92
N LYS A 104 -2.02 -1.34 11.32
CA LYS A 104 -2.24 -2.32 10.24
C LYS A 104 -2.87 -1.65 9.04
N LEU A 105 -2.47 -2.07 7.83
CA LEU A 105 -3.08 -1.62 6.59
C LEU A 105 -4.41 -2.31 6.38
N VAL A 106 -5.50 -1.54 6.28
CA VAL A 106 -6.85 -2.08 6.11
C VAL A 106 -7.41 -1.86 4.72
N GLN A 107 -6.83 -0.93 3.93
CA GLN A 107 -7.32 -0.62 2.60
C GLN A 107 -6.18 -0.03 1.77
N HIS A 108 -6.09 -0.44 0.51
CA HIS A 108 -5.20 0.16 -0.48
C HIS A 108 -5.88 0.09 -1.85
N GLN A 109 -5.74 1.14 -2.63
CA GLN A 109 -6.33 1.20 -3.96
C GLN A 109 -5.35 1.89 -4.92
N GLN A 110 -5.31 1.37 -6.14
CA GLN A 110 -4.53 1.96 -7.23
C GLN A 110 -5.45 2.21 -8.40
N THR A 111 -5.36 3.41 -8.97
CA THR A 111 -6.10 3.80 -10.17
C THR A 111 -5.10 4.38 -11.16
N LEU A 112 -5.05 3.87 -12.39
CA LEU A 112 -4.13 4.37 -13.40
C LEU A 112 -4.35 5.86 -13.65
N THR A 113 -3.28 6.61 -13.85
CA THR A 113 -3.35 8.06 -14.09
C THR A 113 -3.89 8.41 -15.48
N SER A 114 -3.83 7.45 -16.38
CA SER A 114 -4.39 7.67 -17.74
C SER A 114 -4.59 6.35 -18.47
#